data_afad78085e5bd6d0241445467b69da2b
#
_entry.id   afad78085e5bd6d0241445467b69da2b
#
_cell.length_a   1.000
_cell.length_b   1.000
_cell.length_c   1.000
_cell.angle_alpha   90.00
_cell.angle_beta   90.00
_cell.angle_gamma   90.00
#
_symmetry.space_group_name_H-M   'P 1'
#
loop_
_entity.id
_entity.type
_entity.pdbx_description
1 polymer ?
#
loop_
_entity_poly.entity_id
_entity_poly.type
_entity_poly.pdbx_seq_one_letter_code
_entity_poly.pdbx_strand_id
1 'polypeptide(L)'
;MNVSEMDILVVDDARFSAAVVNRTLAAAGYTRIRHAHSAHDALGQLAEQPADLVVADWLMPGMDGLELTRRIRQSDEANNRYTYVLLLTAREGVDALQQAFDQGVDDFVSKSAMTEQLQHRVMAADRIIQRHNRVQTDYQRMLSFNRQLKRQALVDPLTGFGNRQDGLRALNSTIKQAEKRSGAACLILLRVEGYEPLLRERGQKVMQQGVLAFSRRLRQAVRPLDHLCRLQPDLFALVTWQPHLDNCDPSGFRRLYENLNHRAYQTAAGFISLQVSMALTATEGGTSAEQMFDQASAELDQSLSGKRIVAVSASA
;
A
#
# COMPACT_ATOMS: atom_id res chain seq x y z
N MET A 1 -27.11 27.67 10.31
CA MET A 1 -26.33 26.75 11.14
C MET A 1 -26.05 25.52 10.27
N ASN A 2 -24.78 25.18 10.01
CA ASN A 2 -24.48 23.94 9.35
C ASN A 2 -24.88 22.80 10.30
N VAL A 3 -25.78 21.93 9.86
CA VAL A 3 -26.12 20.69 10.56
C VAL A 3 -24.84 19.83 10.57
N SER A 4 -24.34 19.55 11.75
CA SER A 4 -23.16 18.67 11.87
C SER A 4 -23.58 17.23 11.54
N GLU A 5 -22.88 16.61 10.61
CA GLU A 5 -23.09 15.19 10.22
C GLU A 5 -22.44 14.20 11.19
N MET A 6 -21.97 14.67 12.33
CA MET A 6 -21.27 13.87 13.34
C MET A 6 -22.18 12.77 13.90
N ASP A 7 -21.71 11.53 13.87
CA ASP A 7 -22.40 10.38 14.48
C ASP A 7 -22.08 10.29 15.98
N ILE A 8 -23.09 10.44 16.81
CA ILE A 8 -22.96 10.47 18.26
C ILE A 8 -23.62 9.22 18.85
N LEU A 9 -22.91 8.53 19.73
CA LEU A 9 -23.45 7.46 20.55
C LEU A 9 -23.52 7.93 22.01
N VAL A 10 -24.70 7.97 22.57
CA VAL A 10 -24.95 8.25 23.99
C VAL A 10 -25.12 6.94 24.74
N VAL A 11 -24.32 6.73 25.78
CA VAL A 11 -24.27 5.49 26.57
C VAL A 11 -24.62 5.81 28.03
N ASP A 12 -25.82 5.44 28.47
CA ASP A 12 -26.29 5.72 29.82
C ASP A 12 -27.39 4.71 30.20
N ASP A 13 -27.28 4.07 31.35
CA ASP A 13 -28.26 3.11 31.83
C ASP A 13 -29.52 3.81 32.41
N ALA A 14 -29.39 5.10 32.79
CA ALA A 14 -30.46 5.89 33.30
C ALA A 14 -31.20 6.66 32.17
N ARG A 15 -32.42 6.25 31.85
CA ARG A 15 -33.25 6.86 30.77
C ARG A 15 -33.42 8.38 30.91
N PHE A 16 -33.49 8.88 32.13
CA PHE A 16 -33.65 10.31 32.38
C PHE A 16 -32.41 11.10 31.98
N SER A 17 -31.23 10.62 32.38
CA SER A 17 -29.95 11.23 32.01
C SER A 17 -29.73 11.22 30.49
N ALA A 18 -29.95 10.09 29.85
CA ALA A 18 -29.89 9.96 28.39
C ALA A 18 -30.84 10.93 27.67
N ALA A 19 -32.06 11.13 28.18
CA ALA A 19 -33.00 12.06 27.58
C ALA A 19 -32.57 13.53 27.71
N VAL A 20 -31.93 13.92 28.81
CA VAL A 20 -31.36 15.27 28.99
C VAL A 20 -30.21 15.49 28.01
N VAL A 21 -29.28 14.53 27.89
CA VAL A 21 -28.17 14.57 26.92
C VAL A 21 -28.73 14.73 25.51
N ASN A 22 -29.67 13.88 25.12
CA ASN A 22 -30.27 13.91 23.79
C ASN A 22 -30.90 15.27 23.47
N ARG A 23 -31.69 15.83 24.40
CA ARG A 23 -32.32 17.13 24.22
C ARG A 23 -31.27 18.24 24.05
N THR A 24 -30.20 18.21 24.82
CA THR A 24 -29.10 19.20 24.74
C THR A 24 -28.38 19.11 23.39
N LEU A 25 -28.08 17.91 22.92
CA LEU A 25 -27.43 17.68 21.63
C LEU A 25 -28.34 18.07 20.46
N ALA A 26 -29.61 17.68 20.51
CA ALA A 26 -30.59 18.03 19.47
C ALA A 26 -30.81 19.56 19.39
N ALA A 27 -30.89 20.26 20.54
CA ALA A 27 -30.97 21.72 20.59
C ALA A 27 -29.73 22.42 20.02
N ALA A 28 -28.55 21.76 20.08
CA ALA A 28 -27.32 22.23 19.47
C ALA A 28 -27.22 21.93 17.94
N GLY A 29 -28.20 21.21 17.36
CA GLY A 29 -28.29 20.92 15.93
C GLY A 29 -27.74 19.57 15.51
N TYR A 30 -27.37 18.68 16.42
CA TYR A 30 -26.95 17.34 16.12
C TYR A 30 -28.16 16.43 15.87
N THR A 31 -28.20 15.72 14.77
CA THR A 31 -29.34 14.89 14.32
C THR A 31 -29.08 13.40 14.30
N ARG A 32 -27.80 13.00 14.23
CA ARG A 32 -27.38 11.59 14.19
C ARG A 32 -26.97 11.14 15.59
N ILE A 33 -27.98 10.88 16.44
CA ILE A 33 -27.77 10.49 17.84
C ILE A 33 -28.35 9.10 18.04
N ARG A 34 -27.50 8.15 18.43
CA ARG A 34 -27.87 6.79 18.82
C ARG A 34 -27.77 6.64 20.32
N HIS A 35 -28.46 5.66 20.86
CA HIS A 35 -28.46 5.38 22.29
C HIS A 35 -28.11 3.92 22.58
N ALA A 36 -27.26 3.70 23.58
CA ALA A 36 -26.98 2.42 24.18
C ALA A 36 -27.29 2.48 25.67
N HIS A 37 -27.89 1.41 26.19
CA HIS A 37 -28.29 1.34 27.60
C HIS A 37 -27.29 0.61 28.49
N SER A 38 -26.17 0.20 27.95
CA SER A 38 -25.04 -0.39 28.67
C SER A 38 -23.76 -0.28 27.83
N ALA A 39 -22.61 -0.40 28.47
CA ALA A 39 -21.34 -0.45 27.77
C ALA A 39 -21.24 -1.64 26.80
N HIS A 40 -21.87 -2.76 27.10
CA HIS A 40 -21.89 -3.94 26.22
C HIS A 40 -22.71 -3.67 24.94
N ASP A 41 -23.90 -3.06 25.08
CA ASP A 41 -24.71 -2.63 23.95
C ASP A 41 -23.96 -1.60 23.09
N ALA A 42 -23.28 -0.63 23.72
CA ALA A 42 -22.46 0.34 23.02
C ALA A 42 -21.37 -0.30 22.16
N LEU A 43 -20.64 -1.27 22.67
CA LEU A 43 -19.63 -1.99 21.92
C LEU A 43 -20.20 -2.77 20.74
N GLY A 44 -21.37 -3.38 20.90
CA GLY A 44 -22.09 -4.03 19.80
C GLY A 44 -22.46 -3.04 18.70
N GLN A 45 -23.06 -1.91 19.05
CA GLN A 45 -23.42 -0.86 18.10
C GLN A 45 -22.20 -0.23 17.41
N LEU A 46 -21.10 -0.03 18.13
CA LEU A 46 -19.85 0.51 17.55
C LEU A 46 -19.16 -0.46 16.57
N ALA A 47 -19.32 -1.76 16.77
CA ALA A 47 -18.84 -2.78 15.87
C ALA A 47 -19.63 -2.80 14.54
N GLU A 48 -20.95 -2.57 14.60
CA GLU A 48 -21.81 -2.49 13.42
C GLU A 48 -21.68 -1.15 12.70
N GLN A 49 -21.78 -0.07 13.46
CA GLN A 49 -21.67 1.30 12.96
C GLN A 49 -20.80 2.14 13.89
N PRO A 50 -19.62 2.58 13.45
CA PRO A 50 -18.76 3.47 14.23
C PRO A 50 -19.46 4.78 14.61
N ALA A 51 -18.97 5.42 15.66
CA ALA A 51 -19.37 6.77 16.05
C ALA A 51 -18.15 7.69 16.03
N ASP A 52 -18.40 8.98 15.74
CA ASP A 52 -17.38 10.03 15.84
C ASP A 52 -17.18 10.48 17.29
N LEU A 53 -18.28 10.53 18.05
CA LEU A 53 -18.31 10.91 19.47
C LEU A 53 -19.10 9.89 20.28
N VAL A 54 -18.50 9.45 21.38
CA VAL A 54 -19.20 8.67 22.42
C VAL A 54 -19.35 9.58 23.65
N VAL A 55 -20.59 9.80 24.08
CA VAL A 55 -20.92 10.46 25.36
C VAL A 55 -21.39 9.38 26.32
N ALA A 56 -20.57 8.98 27.28
CA ALA A 56 -20.87 7.85 28.15
C ALA A 56 -20.96 8.27 29.63
N ASP A 57 -21.88 7.65 30.37
CA ASP A 57 -21.83 7.71 31.83
C ASP A 57 -20.58 7.01 32.33
N TRP A 58 -19.92 7.58 33.31
CA TRP A 58 -18.80 6.95 33.99
C TRP A 58 -19.22 5.71 34.77
N LEU A 59 -20.32 5.82 35.54
CA LEU A 59 -20.78 4.76 36.43
C LEU A 59 -21.95 4.01 35.80
N MET A 60 -21.69 2.85 35.26
CA MET A 60 -22.69 1.95 34.71
C MET A 60 -22.57 0.55 35.31
N PRO A 61 -23.67 -0.22 35.42
CA PRO A 61 -23.61 -1.59 35.90
C PRO A 61 -22.78 -2.51 34.98
N GLY A 62 -21.98 -3.36 35.58
CA GLY A 62 -21.15 -4.36 34.89
C GLY A 62 -19.85 -3.78 34.33
N MET A 63 -19.92 -2.98 33.29
CA MET A 63 -18.76 -2.32 32.68
C MET A 63 -18.93 -0.82 32.79
N ASP A 64 -17.98 -0.15 33.44
CA ASP A 64 -17.98 1.30 33.59
C ASP A 64 -17.48 2.04 32.32
N GLY A 65 -17.59 3.39 32.36
CA GLY A 65 -17.18 4.23 31.24
C GLY A 65 -15.67 4.21 30.96
N LEU A 66 -14.84 3.91 31.94
CA LEU A 66 -13.38 3.80 31.75
C LEU A 66 -13.03 2.50 31.01
N GLU A 67 -13.60 1.39 31.43
CA GLU A 67 -13.38 0.11 30.75
C GLU A 67 -13.95 0.15 29.33
N LEU A 68 -15.11 0.78 29.12
CA LEU A 68 -15.67 1.05 27.78
C LEU A 68 -14.66 1.85 26.93
N THR A 69 -14.12 2.93 27.47
CA THR A 69 -13.13 3.77 26.79
C THR A 69 -11.92 2.95 26.35
N ARG A 70 -11.37 2.13 27.25
CA ARG A 70 -10.22 1.28 26.95
C ARG A 70 -10.49 0.34 25.78
N ARG A 71 -11.69 -0.26 25.70
CA ARG A 71 -12.08 -1.13 24.59
C ARG A 71 -12.29 -0.38 23.29
N ILE A 72 -12.83 0.84 23.36
CA ILE A 72 -12.93 1.73 22.19
C ILE A 72 -11.52 2.02 21.66
N ARG A 73 -10.55 2.37 22.51
CA ARG A 73 -9.18 2.65 22.08
C ARG A 73 -8.50 1.45 21.42
N GLN A 74 -8.68 0.26 21.96
CA GLN A 74 -8.19 -0.98 21.32
C GLN A 74 -8.79 -1.20 19.93
N SER A 75 -10.10 -0.96 19.78
CA SER A 75 -10.78 -1.07 18.50
C SER A 75 -10.34 0.02 17.51
N ASP A 76 -10.16 1.25 17.98
CA ASP A 76 -9.71 2.39 17.18
C ASP A 76 -8.31 2.14 16.61
N GLU A 77 -7.39 1.66 17.45
CA GLU A 77 -6.02 1.30 17.04
C GLU A 77 -6.02 0.19 15.97
N ALA A 78 -6.80 -0.88 16.20
CA ALA A 78 -6.90 -1.99 15.26
C ALA A 78 -7.48 -1.58 13.89
N ASN A 79 -8.37 -0.58 13.87
CA ASN A 79 -9.08 -0.13 12.66
C ASN A 79 -8.56 1.20 12.09
N ASN A 80 -7.50 1.77 12.67
CA ASN A 80 -6.94 3.09 12.32
C ASN A 80 -8.02 4.18 12.30
N ARG A 81 -8.79 4.26 13.40
CA ARG A 81 -9.89 5.20 13.64
C ARG A 81 -9.61 6.05 14.87
N TYR A 82 -10.42 7.08 15.04
CA TYR A 82 -10.42 7.90 16.24
C TYR A 82 -11.84 8.23 16.64
N THR A 83 -12.28 7.74 17.80
CA THR A 83 -13.56 8.02 18.42
C THR A 83 -13.32 8.98 19.59
N TYR A 84 -13.89 10.16 19.55
CA TYR A 84 -13.81 11.08 20.69
C TYR A 84 -14.67 10.56 21.84
N VAL A 85 -14.11 10.41 23.03
CA VAL A 85 -14.82 9.89 24.22
C VAL A 85 -14.95 10.98 25.26
N LEU A 86 -16.21 11.35 25.57
CA LEU A 86 -16.58 12.29 26.60
C LEU A 86 -17.33 11.57 27.71
N LEU A 87 -16.80 11.61 28.93
CA LEU A 87 -17.47 10.98 30.08
C LEU A 87 -18.35 11.98 30.85
N LEU A 88 -19.53 11.53 31.26
CA LEU A 88 -20.39 12.19 32.22
C LEU A 88 -20.09 11.63 33.61
N THR A 89 -19.73 12.47 34.55
CA THR A 89 -19.31 12.03 35.90
C THR A 89 -20.02 12.76 37.02
N ALA A 90 -20.37 12.02 38.07
CA ALA A 90 -20.72 12.58 39.35
C ALA A 90 -19.54 12.64 40.32
N ARG A 91 -18.36 12.09 39.92
CA ARG A 91 -17.16 12.09 40.75
C ARG A 91 -16.45 13.43 40.63
N GLU A 92 -16.07 13.97 41.77
CA GLU A 92 -15.24 15.17 41.92
C GLU A 92 -13.89 14.74 42.51
N GLY A 93 -12.79 15.23 41.94
CA GLY A 93 -11.44 14.97 42.45
C GLY A 93 -10.40 14.84 41.34
N VAL A 94 -9.22 15.37 41.58
CA VAL A 94 -8.11 15.42 40.61
C VAL A 94 -7.63 14.01 40.23
N ASP A 95 -7.55 13.10 41.22
CA ASP A 95 -7.04 11.73 40.98
C ASP A 95 -7.96 10.92 40.05
N ALA A 96 -9.29 11.07 40.17
CA ALA A 96 -10.23 10.39 39.29
C ALA A 96 -10.13 10.90 37.85
N LEU A 97 -9.92 12.19 37.68
CA LEU A 97 -9.76 12.81 36.35
C LEU A 97 -8.44 12.38 35.69
N GLN A 98 -7.35 12.32 36.42
CA GLN A 98 -6.08 11.85 35.92
C GLN A 98 -6.17 10.39 35.46
N GLN A 99 -6.80 9.54 36.25
CA GLN A 99 -7.08 8.16 35.86
C GLN A 99 -7.89 8.06 34.56
N ALA A 100 -8.88 8.93 34.34
CA ALA A 100 -9.67 8.94 33.12
C ALA A 100 -8.82 9.28 31.88
N PHE A 101 -7.99 10.31 31.95
CA PHE A 101 -7.10 10.68 30.85
C PHE A 101 -6.06 9.59 30.56
N ASP A 102 -5.50 8.95 31.59
CA ASP A 102 -4.56 7.84 31.42
C ASP A 102 -5.19 6.62 30.71
N GLN A 103 -6.52 6.45 30.82
CA GLN A 103 -7.28 5.42 30.11
C GLN A 103 -7.74 5.86 28.70
N GLY A 104 -7.38 7.08 28.27
CA GLY A 104 -7.66 7.58 26.93
C GLY A 104 -8.99 8.30 26.77
N VAL A 105 -9.61 8.77 27.85
CA VAL A 105 -10.76 9.71 27.79
C VAL A 105 -10.27 11.04 27.23
N ASP A 106 -11.02 11.64 26.33
CA ASP A 106 -10.65 12.92 25.72
C ASP A 106 -11.15 14.12 26.51
N ASP A 107 -12.32 13.98 27.13
CA ASP A 107 -12.92 15.05 27.96
C ASP A 107 -13.96 14.48 28.92
N PHE A 108 -14.37 15.27 29.87
CA PHE A 108 -15.42 14.93 30.83
C PHE A 108 -16.31 16.13 31.17
N VAL A 109 -17.54 15.83 31.60
CA VAL A 109 -18.49 16.81 32.09
C VAL A 109 -19.11 16.33 33.39
N SER A 110 -19.13 17.20 34.43
CA SER A 110 -19.84 16.88 35.65
C SER A 110 -21.35 16.84 35.39
N LYS A 111 -22.03 15.81 35.91
CA LYS A 111 -23.49 15.70 35.83
C LYS A 111 -24.23 16.91 36.42
N SER A 112 -23.63 17.56 37.44
CA SER A 112 -24.18 18.80 38.03
C SER A 112 -24.14 20.01 37.09
N ALA A 113 -23.13 20.06 36.20
CA ALA A 113 -22.94 21.14 35.22
C ALA A 113 -23.32 20.74 33.77
N MET A 114 -23.91 19.56 33.58
CA MET A 114 -24.18 18.99 32.28
C MET A 114 -24.99 19.91 31.37
N THR A 115 -26.06 20.51 31.90
CA THR A 115 -26.94 21.40 31.13
C THR A 115 -26.23 22.65 30.60
N GLU A 116 -25.21 23.13 31.31
CA GLU A 116 -24.47 24.33 30.95
C GLU A 116 -23.23 24.03 30.09
N GLN A 117 -22.56 22.93 30.34
CA GLN A 117 -21.27 22.67 29.76
C GLN A 117 -21.28 21.70 28.56
N LEU A 118 -22.20 20.72 28.53
CA LEU A 118 -22.19 19.65 27.53
C LEU A 118 -22.19 20.17 26.09
N GLN A 119 -23.05 21.16 25.79
CA GLN A 119 -23.11 21.73 24.45
C GLN A 119 -21.78 22.32 24.01
N HIS A 120 -21.10 23.07 24.88
CA HIS A 120 -19.81 23.69 24.55
C HIS A 120 -18.69 22.67 24.37
N ARG A 121 -18.70 21.62 25.20
CA ARG A 121 -17.72 20.51 25.09
C ARG A 121 -17.90 19.71 23.80
N VAL A 122 -19.15 19.40 23.46
CA VAL A 122 -19.45 18.69 22.20
C VAL A 122 -19.11 19.55 20.97
N MET A 123 -19.35 20.87 21.01
CA MET A 123 -18.91 21.76 19.94
C MET A 123 -17.36 21.82 19.81
N ALA A 124 -16.63 21.72 20.91
CA ALA A 124 -15.18 21.64 20.89
C ALA A 124 -14.70 20.29 20.33
N ALA A 125 -15.33 19.19 20.76
CA ALA A 125 -15.09 17.85 20.23
C ALA A 125 -15.33 17.79 18.71
N ASP A 126 -16.43 18.35 18.21
CA ASP A 126 -16.76 18.40 16.79
C ASP A 126 -15.65 19.04 15.95
N ARG A 127 -15.06 20.14 16.41
CA ARG A 127 -13.92 20.78 15.73
C ARG A 127 -12.69 19.88 15.69
N ILE A 128 -12.42 19.15 16.76
CA ILE A 128 -11.28 18.22 16.85
C ILE A 128 -11.48 17.05 15.89
N ILE A 129 -12.68 16.46 15.93
CA ILE A 129 -13.08 15.35 15.07
C ILE A 129 -13.01 15.74 13.58
N GLN A 130 -13.60 16.87 13.21
CA GLN A 130 -13.54 17.35 11.83
C GLN A 130 -12.11 17.58 11.35
N ARG A 131 -11.26 18.16 12.21
CA ARG A 131 -9.84 18.34 11.89
C ARG A 131 -9.13 17.01 11.70
N HIS A 132 -9.36 16.05 12.58
CA HIS A 132 -8.79 14.71 12.50
C HIS A 132 -9.21 14.00 11.21
N ASN A 133 -10.52 13.96 10.92
CA ASN A 133 -11.08 13.33 9.73
C ASN A 133 -10.55 13.98 8.43
N ARG A 134 -10.36 15.30 8.43
CA ARG A 134 -9.76 16.02 7.31
C ARG A 134 -8.31 15.59 7.08
N VAL A 135 -7.47 15.56 8.11
CA VAL A 135 -6.07 15.14 8.02
C VAL A 135 -5.97 13.69 7.51
N GLN A 136 -6.82 12.82 8.01
CA GLN A 136 -6.88 11.42 7.58
C GLN A 136 -7.26 11.29 6.10
N THR A 137 -8.27 12.04 5.67
CA THR A 137 -8.69 12.09 4.26
C THR A 137 -7.59 12.61 3.34
N ASP A 138 -6.92 13.69 3.73
CA ASP A 138 -5.83 14.29 2.96
C ASP A 138 -4.63 13.33 2.87
N TYR A 139 -4.32 12.61 3.94
CA TYR A 139 -3.28 11.57 3.94
C TYR A 139 -3.62 10.43 2.97
N GLN A 140 -4.84 9.91 2.98
CA GLN A 140 -5.28 8.87 2.04
C GLN A 140 -5.24 9.35 0.58
N ARG A 141 -5.65 10.59 0.32
CA ARG A 141 -5.54 11.22 -1.00
C ARG A 141 -4.07 11.31 -1.47
N MET A 142 -3.17 11.74 -0.58
CA MET A 142 -1.74 11.84 -0.88
C MET A 142 -1.15 10.46 -1.21
N LEU A 143 -1.50 9.40 -0.47
CA LEU A 143 -1.06 8.04 -0.76
C LEU A 143 -1.57 7.56 -2.13
N SER A 144 -2.83 7.81 -2.46
CA SER A 144 -3.42 7.43 -3.76
C SER A 144 -2.73 8.16 -4.92
N PHE A 145 -2.50 9.46 -4.77
CA PHE A 145 -1.81 10.29 -5.75
C PHE A 145 -0.35 9.84 -5.95
N ASN A 146 0.36 9.52 -4.87
CA ASN A 146 1.73 8.98 -4.95
C ASN A 146 1.78 7.65 -5.69
N ARG A 147 0.80 6.75 -5.46
CA ARG A 147 0.66 5.48 -6.21
C ARG A 147 0.40 5.75 -7.71
N GLN A 148 -0.43 6.73 -8.02
CA GLN A 148 -0.71 7.10 -9.40
C GLN A 148 0.54 7.68 -10.10
N LEU A 149 1.28 8.58 -9.45
CA LEU A 149 2.55 9.10 -9.97
C LEU A 149 3.57 7.99 -10.22
N LYS A 150 3.69 7.04 -9.29
CA LYS A 150 4.57 5.87 -9.46
C LYS A 150 4.17 4.99 -10.65
N ARG A 151 2.87 4.84 -10.93
CA ARG A 151 2.38 4.12 -12.11
C ARG A 151 2.63 4.89 -13.41
N GLN A 152 2.61 6.22 -13.38
CA GLN A 152 2.87 7.06 -14.55
C GLN A 152 4.37 7.25 -14.83
N ALA A 153 5.23 7.05 -13.82
CA ALA A 153 6.68 7.05 -14.02
C ALA A 153 7.06 5.88 -14.94
N LEU A 154 7.77 6.17 -16.03
CA LEU A 154 8.23 5.16 -16.99
C LEU A 154 9.54 4.49 -16.57
N VAL A 155 10.13 4.93 -15.47
CA VAL A 155 11.47 4.56 -15.02
C VAL A 155 11.40 3.83 -13.68
N ASP A 156 12.13 2.73 -13.56
CA ASP A 156 12.37 2.05 -12.28
C ASP A 156 13.31 2.90 -11.41
N PRO A 157 12.90 3.30 -10.18
CA PRO A 157 13.66 4.26 -9.38
C PRO A 157 14.97 3.70 -8.82
N LEU A 158 15.13 2.37 -8.75
CA LEU A 158 16.35 1.76 -8.26
C LEU A 158 17.42 1.68 -9.36
N THR A 159 17.05 1.21 -10.56
CA THR A 159 18.02 0.90 -11.61
C THR A 159 18.17 1.99 -12.65
N GLY A 160 17.20 2.92 -12.75
CA GLY A 160 17.11 3.90 -13.82
C GLY A 160 16.73 3.29 -15.18
N PHE A 161 16.37 2.00 -15.22
CA PHE A 161 15.84 1.35 -16.42
C PHE A 161 14.37 1.71 -16.62
N GLY A 162 13.81 1.44 -17.79
CA GLY A 162 12.38 1.50 -18.00
C GLY A 162 11.62 0.58 -17.03
N ASN A 163 10.40 0.92 -16.69
CA ASN A 163 9.51 0.00 -15.97
C ASN A 163 8.72 -0.88 -16.97
N ARG A 164 7.79 -1.71 -16.47
CA ARG A 164 6.95 -2.56 -17.34
C ARG A 164 6.19 -1.76 -18.42
N GLN A 165 5.68 -0.59 -18.08
CA GLN A 165 4.92 0.23 -19.04
C GLN A 165 5.82 0.78 -20.14
N ASP A 166 7.03 1.19 -19.78
CA ASP A 166 8.04 1.63 -20.74
C ASP A 166 8.51 0.47 -21.63
N GLY A 167 8.72 -0.71 -21.06
CA GLY A 167 9.05 -1.93 -21.80
C GLY A 167 8.00 -2.30 -22.86
N LEU A 168 6.72 -2.24 -22.51
CA LEU A 168 5.64 -2.47 -23.46
C LEU A 168 5.62 -1.43 -24.59
N ARG A 169 5.86 -0.16 -24.26
CA ARG A 169 5.95 0.92 -25.28
C ARG A 169 7.13 0.71 -26.21
N ALA A 170 8.30 0.39 -25.65
CA ALA A 170 9.51 0.11 -26.42
C ALA A 170 9.32 -1.09 -27.37
N LEU A 171 8.75 -2.19 -26.85
CA LEU A 171 8.51 -3.40 -27.65
C LEU A 171 7.49 -3.14 -28.76
N ASN A 172 6.37 -2.46 -28.50
CA ASN A 172 5.42 -2.07 -29.53
C ASN A 172 6.06 -1.18 -30.61
N SER A 173 6.94 -0.26 -30.21
CA SER A 173 7.69 0.58 -31.16
C SER A 173 8.64 -0.26 -32.02
N THR A 174 9.33 -1.23 -31.40
CA THR A 174 10.30 -2.11 -32.10
C THR A 174 9.59 -3.07 -33.07
N ILE A 175 8.41 -3.61 -32.72
CA ILE A 175 7.57 -4.42 -33.60
C ILE A 175 7.17 -3.59 -34.84
N LYS A 176 6.64 -2.38 -34.65
CA LYS A 176 6.30 -1.49 -35.76
C LYS A 176 7.49 -1.13 -36.65
N GLN A 177 8.70 -1.04 -36.04
CA GLN A 177 9.92 -0.82 -36.79
C GLN A 177 10.29 -2.04 -37.62
N ALA A 178 10.17 -3.26 -37.06
CA ALA A 178 10.42 -4.52 -37.76
C ALA A 178 9.50 -4.66 -38.99
N GLU A 179 8.21 -4.42 -38.81
CA GLU A 179 7.22 -4.43 -39.91
C GLU A 179 7.54 -3.43 -41.02
N LYS A 180 8.01 -2.22 -40.70
CA LYS A 180 8.27 -1.16 -41.69
C LYS A 180 9.61 -1.27 -42.41
N ARG A 181 10.64 -1.81 -41.76
CA ARG A 181 12.04 -1.77 -42.23
C ARG A 181 12.61 -3.14 -42.59
N SER A 182 11.77 -4.17 -42.52
CA SER A 182 12.21 -5.57 -42.50
C SER A 182 13.17 -5.84 -41.38
N GLY A 183 13.05 -6.95 -40.69
CA GLY A 183 13.82 -7.30 -39.49
C GLY A 183 12.92 -7.87 -38.42
N ALA A 184 13.46 -8.11 -37.23
CA ALA A 184 12.74 -8.72 -36.13
C ALA A 184 12.82 -7.88 -34.86
N ALA A 185 11.71 -7.77 -34.13
CA ALA A 185 11.67 -7.32 -32.75
C ALA A 185 11.97 -8.51 -31.85
N CYS A 186 12.97 -8.36 -30.98
CA CYS A 186 13.41 -9.40 -30.07
C CYS A 186 13.22 -8.92 -28.63
N LEU A 187 12.54 -9.72 -27.82
CA LEU A 187 12.37 -9.57 -26.39
C LEU A 187 13.13 -10.65 -25.65
N ILE A 188 14.00 -10.26 -24.74
CA ILE A 188 14.70 -11.16 -23.83
C ILE A 188 14.29 -10.84 -22.41
N LEU A 189 13.70 -11.80 -21.72
CA LEU A 189 13.45 -11.74 -20.29
C LEU A 189 14.63 -12.33 -19.53
N LEU A 190 15.02 -11.67 -18.45
CA LEU A 190 16.11 -12.11 -17.58
C LEU A 190 15.60 -12.14 -16.15
N ARG A 191 15.58 -13.31 -15.52
CA ARG A 191 15.17 -13.49 -14.11
C ARG A 191 16.38 -13.80 -13.25
N VAL A 192 16.49 -13.07 -12.14
CA VAL A 192 17.44 -13.37 -11.08
C VAL A 192 16.86 -14.48 -10.22
N GLU A 193 17.45 -15.68 -10.35
CA GLU A 193 16.99 -16.88 -9.65
C GLU A 193 17.26 -16.79 -8.14
N GLY A 194 16.32 -17.32 -7.34
CA GLY A 194 16.46 -17.35 -5.89
C GLY A 194 16.46 -15.96 -5.24
N TYR A 195 15.84 -14.96 -5.87
CA TYR A 195 15.83 -13.58 -5.37
C TYR A 195 15.24 -13.48 -3.95
N GLU A 196 14.06 -14.07 -3.71
CA GLU A 196 13.39 -14.01 -2.41
C GLU A 196 14.16 -14.73 -1.27
N PRO A 197 14.70 -15.95 -1.46
CA PRO A 197 15.62 -16.57 -0.49
C PRO A 197 16.84 -15.70 -0.19
N LEU A 198 17.50 -15.15 -1.22
CA LEU A 198 18.66 -14.27 -1.05
C LEU A 198 18.31 -12.98 -0.34
N LEU A 199 17.13 -12.41 -0.61
CA LEU A 199 16.64 -11.22 0.08
C LEU A 199 16.45 -11.46 1.58
N ARG A 200 15.92 -12.63 1.96
CA ARG A 200 15.75 -13.02 3.37
C ARG A 200 17.10 -13.28 4.06
N GLU A 201 18.04 -13.90 3.37
CA GLU A 201 19.37 -14.23 3.91
C GLU A 201 20.25 -12.98 4.03
N ARG A 202 20.32 -12.15 3.01
CA ARG A 202 21.29 -11.05 2.88
C ARG A 202 20.73 -9.67 3.26
N GLY A 203 19.41 -9.56 3.35
CA GLY A 203 18.71 -8.31 3.64
C GLY A 203 18.57 -7.36 2.46
N GLN A 204 17.60 -6.47 2.56
CA GLN A 204 17.17 -5.55 1.48
C GLN A 204 18.30 -4.68 0.93
N LYS A 205 19.16 -4.13 1.81
CA LYS A 205 20.24 -3.22 1.42
C LYS A 205 21.28 -3.88 0.53
N VAL A 206 21.68 -5.12 0.87
CA VAL A 206 22.65 -5.91 0.09
C VAL A 206 22.06 -6.31 -1.25
N MET A 207 20.79 -6.75 -1.28
CA MET A 207 20.11 -7.10 -2.53
C MET A 207 19.92 -5.88 -3.45
N GLN A 208 19.60 -4.71 -2.94
CA GLN A 208 19.56 -3.48 -3.75
C GLN A 208 20.91 -3.16 -4.39
N GLN A 209 22.00 -3.30 -3.65
CA GLN A 209 23.36 -3.11 -4.17
C GLN A 209 23.70 -4.15 -5.24
N GLY A 210 23.33 -5.41 -5.03
CA GLY A 210 23.49 -6.48 -6.01
C GLY A 210 22.73 -6.21 -7.30
N VAL A 211 21.47 -5.79 -7.20
CA VAL A 211 20.65 -5.40 -8.36
C VAL A 211 21.25 -4.20 -9.10
N LEU A 212 21.78 -3.21 -8.40
CA LEU A 212 22.47 -2.07 -9.02
C LEU A 212 23.74 -2.50 -9.75
N ALA A 213 24.52 -3.41 -9.17
CA ALA A 213 25.72 -3.95 -9.80
C ALA A 213 25.38 -4.81 -11.03
N PHE A 214 24.32 -5.61 -10.94
CA PHE A 214 23.75 -6.37 -12.05
C PHE A 214 23.30 -5.43 -13.19
N SER A 215 22.52 -4.41 -12.88
CA SER A 215 22.00 -3.45 -13.86
C SER A 215 23.12 -2.71 -14.61
N ARG A 216 24.18 -2.31 -13.89
CA ARG A 216 25.38 -1.70 -14.53
C ARG A 216 26.05 -2.66 -15.50
N ARG A 217 26.23 -3.93 -15.10
CA ARG A 217 26.83 -4.96 -15.97
C ARG A 217 25.95 -5.25 -17.18
N LEU A 218 24.63 -5.36 -17.00
CA LEU A 218 23.68 -5.55 -18.08
C LEU A 218 23.74 -4.38 -19.08
N ARG A 219 23.76 -3.15 -18.61
CA ARG A 219 23.89 -1.94 -19.46
C ARG A 219 25.18 -1.94 -20.28
N GLN A 220 26.29 -2.40 -19.72
CA GLN A 220 27.59 -2.48 -20.40
C GLN A 220 27.66 -3.61 -21.43
N ALA A 221 26.80 -4.63 -21.31
CA ALA A 221 26.79 -5.82 -22.15
C ALA A 221 25.87 -5.72 -23.36
N VAL A 222 25.02 -4.66 -23.43
CA VAL A 222 24.06 -4.42 -24.52
C VAL A 222 24.42 -3.19 -25.34
N ARG A 223 23.81 -3.03 -26.51
CA ARG A 223 24.04 -1.89 -27.40
C ARG A 223 23.41 -0.60 -26.83
N PRO A 224 23.88 0.59 -27.17
CA PRO A 224 23.30 1.86 -26.71
C PRO A 224 21.84 2.05 -27.09
N LEU A 225 21.39 1.48 -28.20
CA LEU A 225 20.02 1.56 -28.71
C LEU A 225 19.09 0.48 -28.17
N ASP A 226 19.63 -0.52 -27.50
CA ASP A 226 18.83 -1.55 -26.84
C ASP A 226 18.11 -0.95 -25.62
N HIS A 227 16.85 -1.34 -25.46
CA HIS A 227 16.01 -0.82 -24.39
C HIS A 227 15.98 -1.78 -23.21
N LEU A 228 16.36 -1.29 -22.02
CA LEU A 228 16.40 -2.08 -20.79
C LEU A 228 15.30 -1.66 -19.84
N CYS A 229 14.59 -2.66 -19.34
CA CYS A 229 13.51 -2.46 -18.38
C CYS A 229 13.69 -3.36 -17.15
N ARG A 230 13.15 -2.92 -16.02
CA ARG A 230 12.94 -3.73 -14.84
C ARG A 230 11.44 -3.89 -14.61
N LEU A 231 10.95 -5.11 -14.78
CA LEU A 231 9.51 -5.43 -14.77
C LEU A 231 9.01 -5.74 -13.35
N GLN A 232 9.86 -6.45 -12.57
CA GLN A 232 9.65 -6.87 -11.19
C GLN A 232 10.97 -6.79 -10.43
N PRO A 233 11.00 -6.98 -9.10
CA PRO A 233 12.24 -6.93 -8.32
C PRO A 233 13.36 -7.80 -8.84
N ASP A 234 13.03 -8.98 -9.40
CA ASP A 234 13.91 -10.02 -9.91
C ASP A 234 13.87 -10.17 -11.44
N LEU A 235 12.94 -9.51 -12.14
CA LEU A 235 12.68 -9.69 -13.56
C LEU A 235 13.04 -8.45 -14.37
N PHE A 236 13.90 -8.64 -15.36
CA PHE A 236 14.34 -7.61 -16.31
C PHE A 236 13.95 -7.97 -17.73
N ALA A 237 13.88 -6.98 -18.60
CA ALA A 237 13.66 -7.15 -20.02
C ALA A 237 14.69 -6.36 -20.83
N LEU A 238 15.13 -6.95 -21.92
CA LEU A 238 15.90 -6.33 -22.97
C LEU A 238 15.07 -6.39 -24.24
N VAL A 239 14.76 -5.22 -24.82
CA VAL A 239 14.10 -5.10 -26.12
C VAL A 239 15.12 -4.60 -27.14
N THR A 240 15.26 -5.33 -28.22
CA THR A 240 16.21 -5.01 -29.28
C THR A 240 15.63 -5.29 -30.66
N TRP A 241 16.05 -4.49 -31.67
CA TRP A 241 15.78 -4.75 -33.06
C TRP A 241 16.94 -5.52 -33.68
N GLN A 242 16.63 -6.52 -34.50
CA GLN A 242 17.61 -7.32 -35.24
C GLN A 242 17.31 -7.26 -36.74
N PRO A 243 18.37 -7.30 -37.61
CA PRO A 243 18.17 -7.24 -39.07
C PRO A 243 17.40 -8.44 -39.64
N HIS A 244 17.54 -9.63 -39.02
CA HIS A 244 16.90 -10.87 -39.43
C HIS A 244 16.40 -11.63 -38.20
N LEU A 245 15.35 -12.42 -38.37
CA LEU A 245 14.80 -13.26 -37.30
C LEU A 245 15.83 -14.27 -36.80
N ASP A 246 16.67 -14.82 -37.69
CA ASP A 246 17.76 -15.74 -37.33
C ASP A 246 18.76 -15.14 -36.33
N ASN A 247 18.88 -13.82 -36.27
CA ASN A 247 19.74 -13.15 -35.30
C ASN A 247 19.12 -13.11 -33.87
N CYS A 248 17.88 -13.53 -33.75
CA CYS A 248 17.15 -13.67 -32.49
C CYS A 248 17.26 -15.09 -31.92
N ASP A 249 18.38 -15.77 -32.15
CA ASP A 249 18.68 -17.11 -31.67
C ASP A 249 19.39 -17.04 -30.30
N PRO A 250 19.20 -18.03 -29.40
CA PRO A 250 19.90 -18.13 -28.12
C PRO A 250 21.42 -18.02 -28.22
N SER A 251 22.01 -18.48 -29.29
CA SER A 251 23.48 -18.41 -29.52
C SER A 251 23.97 -16.97 -29.60
N GLY A 252 23.19 -16.06 -30.18
CA GLY A 252 23.48 -14.63 -30.28
C GLY A 252 23.55 -13.92 -28.91
N PHE A 253 22.84 -14.44 -27.92
CA PHE A 253 22.80 -13.89 -26.55
C PHE A 253 23.62 -14.70 -25.55
N ARG A 254 24.33 -15.76 -25.98
CA ARG A 254 25.16 -16.59 -25.12
C ARG A 254 26.21 -15.79 -24.37
N ARG A 255 26.88 -14.85 -25.03
CA ARG A 255 27.91 -14.00 -24.43
C ARG A 255 27.30 -13.10 -23.32
N LEU A 256 26.08 -12.58 -23.53
CA LEU A 256 25.36 -11.84 -22.52
C LEU A 256 25.06 -12.71 -21.30
N TYR A 257 24.52 -13.91 -21.53
CA TYR A 257 24.22 -14.88 -20.48
C TYR A 257 25.47 -15.25 -19.66
N GLU A 258 26.57 -15.57 -20.31
CA GLU A 258 27.86 -15.93 -19.66
C GLU A 258 28.39 -14.76 -18.82
N ASN A 259 28.33 -13.53 -19.35
CA ASN A 259 28.80 -12.33 -18.64
C ASN A 259 27.99 -12.06 -17.36
N LEU A 260 26.70 -12.35 -17.37
CA LEU A 260 25.82 -12.14 -16.20
C LEU A 260 25.97 -13.25 -15.14
N ASN A 261 26.25 -14.48 -15.54
CA ASN A 261 26.27 -15.66 -14.65
C ASN A 261 27.65 -15.99 -14.05
N HIS A 262 28.73 -15.72 -14.77
CA HIS A 262 30.06 -16.24 -14.38
C HIS A 262 30.85 -15.31 -13.45
N ARG A 263 30.32 -14.16 -13.07
CA ARG A 263 31.02 -13.20 -12.20
C ARG A 263 30.14 -12.72 -11.05
N ALA A 264 30.72 -12.82 -9.86
CA ALA A 264 30.07 -12.27 -8.67
C ALA A 264 29.85 -10.74 -8.77
N TYR A 265 28.93 -10.26 -7.98
CA TYR A 265 28.53 -8.85 -7.90
C TYR A 265 29.01 -8.26 -6.57
N GLN A 266 29.71 -7.13 -6.65
CA GLN A 266 30.25 -6.46 -5.48
C GLN A 266 29.16 -5.69 -4.74
N THR A 267 29.11 -5.87 -3.42
CA THR A 267 28.25 -5.14 -2.48
C THR A 267 29.06 -4.65 -1.28
N ALA A 268 28.49 -3.84 -0.43
CA ALA A 268 29.15 -3.41 0.82
C ALA A 268 29.40 -4.57 1.80
N ALA A 269 28.65 -5.67 1.69
CA ALA A 269 28.82 -6.88 2.49
C ALA A 269 29.73 -7.93 1.84
N GLY A 270 30.46 -7.56 0.76
CA GLY A 270 31.28 -8.46 -0.01
C GLY A 270 30.68 -8.85 -1.36
N PHE A 271 31.08 -9.99 -1.91
CA PHE A 271 30.60 -10.44 -3.20
C PHE A 271 29.39 -11.37 -3.06
N ILE A 272 28.39 -11.18 -3.93
CA ILE A 272 27.24 -12.07 -4.06
C ILE A 272 27.19 -12.66 -5.47
N SER A 273 26.79 -13.93 -5.58
CA SER A 273 26.52 -14.57 -6.87
C SER A 273 25.03 -14.49 -7.17
N LEU A 274 24.69 -13.95 -8.34
CA LEU A 274 23.33 -13.96 -8.86
C LEU A 274 23.31 -14.90 -10.07
N GLN A 275 22.43 -15.88 -10.03
CA GLN A 275 22.16 -16.75 -11.19
C GLN A 275 21.00 -16.13 -11.99
N VAL A 276 21.11 -16.14 -13.31
CA VAL A 276 20.13 -15.53 -14.20
C VAL A 276 19.67 -16.56 -15.23
N SER A 277 18.37 -16.75 -15.33
CA SER A 277 17.73 -17.46 -16.42
C SER A 277 17.28 -16.47 -17.50
N MET A 278 17.27 -16.91 -18.74
CA MET A 278 16.87 -16.08 -19.88
C MET A 278 15.85 -16.82 -20.75
N ALA A 279 14.78 -16.09 -21.13
CA ALA A 279 13.85 -16.52 -22.17
C ALA A 279 13.82 -15.48 -23.28
N LEU A 280 13.76 -15.94 -24.51
CA LEU A 280 13.80 -15.10 -25.71
C LEU A 280 12.59 -15.39 -26.58
N THR A 281 11.94 -14.32 -27.06
CA THR A 281 10.91 -14.37 -28.08
C THR A 281 11.19 -13.31 -29.12
N ALA A 282 10.82 -13.58 -30.39
CA ALA A 282 11.03 -12.65 -31.49
C ALA A 282 9.87 -12.70 -32.48
N THR A 283 9.64 -11.60 -33.19
CA THR A 283 8.64 -11.51 -34.26
C THR A 283 9.08 -10.53 -35.34
N GLU A 284 8.70 -10.81 -36.58
CA GLU A 284 8.82 -9.88 -37.69
C GLU A 284 7.58 -8.97 -37.84
N GLY A 285 6.47 -9.31 -37.13
CA GLY A 285 5.21 -8.61 -37.08
C GLY A 285 4.04 -9.52 -36.74
N GLY A 286 2.85 -8.97 -36.64
CA GLY A 286 1.61 -9.74 -36.41
C GLY A 286 1.38 -10.22 -34.97
N THR A 287 2.34 -10.04 -34.06
CA THR A 287 2.23 -10.41 -32.64
C THR A 287 2.22 -9.17 -31.77
N SER A 288 1.37 -9.12 -30.77
CA SER A 288 1.35 -7.98 -29.83
C SER A 288 2.48 -8.04 -28.81
N ALA A 289 2.85 -6.88 -28.25
CA ALA A 289 3.86 -6.82 -27.22
C ALA A 289 3.46 -7.63 -25.96
N GLU A 290 2.18 -7.59 -25.58
CA GLU A 290 1.62 -8.36 -24.47
C GLU A 290 1.78 -9.87 -24.70
N GLN A 291 1.44 -10.35 -25.88
CA GLN A 291 1.61 -11.78 -26.24
C GLN A 291 3.06 -12.22 -26.17
N MET A 292 4.01 -11.40 -26.64
CA MET A 292 5.43 -11.69 -26.54
C MET A 292 5.89 -11.75 -25.08
N PHE A 293 5.43 -10.85 -24.23
CA PHE A 293 5.72 -10.87 -22.79
C PHE A 293 5.18 -12.14 -22.11
N ASP A 294 3.94 -12.51 -22.41
CA ASP A 294 3.28 -13.69 -21.83
C ASP A 294 3.98 -14.99 -22.28
N GLN A 295 4.33 -15.10 -23.54
CA GLN A 295 5.09 -16.24 -24.08
C GLN A 295 6.45 -16.37 -23.42
N ALA A 296 7.24 -15.28 -23.37
CA ALA A 296 8.56 -15.31 -22.75
C ALA A 296 8.48 -15.59 -21.24
N SER A 297 7.44 -15.13 -20.55
CA SER A 297 7.24 -15.41 -19.12
C SER A 297 6.90 -16.87 -18.87
N ALA A 298 6.02 -17.46 -19.69
CA ALA A 298 5.66 -18.88 -19.60
C ALA A 298 6.87 -19.81 -19.78
N GLU A 299 7.73 -19.51 -20.75
CA GLU A 299 8.96 -20.26 -20.99
C GLU A 299 9.97 -20.11 -19.84
N LEU A 300 10.07 -18.89 -19.30
CA LEU A 300 10.94 -18.62 -18.16
C LEU A 300 10.49 -19.41 -16.92
N ASP A 301 9.17 -19.56 -16.71
CA ASP A 301 8.60 -20.33 -15.59
C ASP A 301 8.79 -21.83 -15.77
N GLN A 302 8.74 -22.35 -17.00
CA GLN A 302 8.99 -23.77 -17.30
C GLN A 302 10.47 -24.12 -17.19
N SER A 303 11.38 -23.17 -17.45
CA SER A 303 12.83 -23.40 -17.42
C SER A 303 13.45 -23.40 -16.02
N LEU A 304 12.66 -23.26 -14.95
CA LEU A 304 13.12 -23.26 -13.54
C LEU A 304 13.90 -24.52 -13.10
N SER A 305 13.98 -25.55 -13.92
CA SER A 305 14.71 -26.80 -13.62
C SER A 305 16.07 -26.95 -14.31
N GLY A 306 16.54 -25.94 -15.07
CA GLY A 306 17.86 -26.09 -15.74
C GLY A 306 18.39 -24.81 -16.35
N LYS A 307 19.53 -24.34 -15.87
CA LYS A 307 20.41 -23.27 -16.36
C LYS A 307 20.44 -23.17 -17.89
N ARG A 308 19.50 -22.47 -18.56
CA ARG A 308 19.46 -22.39 -20.03
C ARG A 308 18.85 -21.08 -20.52
N ILE A 309 19.35 -20.68 -21.69
CA ILE A 309 18.64 -19.75 -22.56
C ILE A 309 17.62 -20.58 -23.32
N VAL A 310 16.34 -20.21 -23.20
CA VAL A 310 15.24 -20.88 -23.92
C VAL A 310 14.70 -19.90 -24.96
N ALA A 311 14.48 -20.39 -26.18
CA ALA A 311 13.85 -19.61 -27.23
C ALA A 311 12.45 -20.13 -27.52
N VAL A 312 11.47 -19.21 -27.60
CA VAL A 312 10.15 -19.49 -28.15
C VAL A 312 10.21 -19.20 -29.62
N SER A 313 9.97 -20.21 -30.45
CA SER A 313 9.83 -20.01 -31.89
C SER A 313 8.64 -19.07 -32.14
N ALA A 314 8.90 -17.93 -32.77
CA ALA A 314 7.83 -17.07 -33.24
C ALA A 314 6.96 -17.83 -34.25
N SER A 315 5.66 -17.80 -34.02
CA SER A 315 4.71 -18.22 -35.05
C SER A 315 4.81 -17.21 -36.19
N ALA A 316 5.05 -17.72 -37.39
CA ALA A 316 5.00 -16.96 -38.64
C ALA A 316 3.59 -16.47 -38.90
#